data_d6cb8677840a3fe2a5ee509fae6ad996
#
_entry.id   d6cb8677840a3fe2a5ee509fae6ad996
#
_cell.length_a   1.000
_cell.length_b   1.000
_cell.length_c   1.000
_cell.angle_alpha   90.00
_cell.angle_beta   90.00
_cell.angle_gamma   90.00
#
_symmetry.space_group_name_H-M   'P 1'
#
loop_
_entity.id
_entity.type
_entity.pdbx_description
1 polymer ?
#
loop_
_entity_poly.entity_id
_entity_poly.type
_entity_poly.pdbx_seq_one_letter_code
_entity_poly.pdbx_strand_id
1 'polypeptide(L)'
;MILRSAPWASGVSASASSRKITLKEVPGTSFKVIFLDEADALTPDAQGALRRIMEQHSQTCRFILSCNYSSKIIEAIQSRCAVFRFRPLAEDQVDEMIRSVASSEDITLEDEAAEAIVHVSLGDLRKAITALQVAASLSSTVTRDLIYETTATAPPEELHGYLLACKEDGFQPARRRLKGLLDKYGLAGTDMVNQLHRGLGEVAFLDEKQKLAVTEAMAETDYRMVEGGGEALQLDAMTATICSLIGK
;
A
#
# COMPACT_ATOMS: atom_id res chain seq x y z
N MET A 1 -11.43 -4.75 6.68
CA MET A 1 -12.61 -5.52 7.16
C MET A 1 -13.75 -4.55 7.35
N ILE A 2 -14.84 -4.66 6.63
CA ILE A 2 -16.03 -3.81 6.80
C ILE A 2 -17.20 -4.66 7.28
N LEU A 3 -17.87 -4.19 8.30
CA LEU A 3 -19.06 -4.82 8.87
C LEU A 3 -20.28 -4.03 8.39
N ARG A 4 -21.10 -4.60 7.50
CA ARG A 4 -22.22 -3.87 6.91
C ARG A 4 -23.56 -4.15 7.62
N SER A 5 -24.28 -3.06 7.91
CA SER A 5 -25.72 -3.03 7.80
C SER A 5 -26.16 -1.70 7.20
N ALA A 6 -26.51 -1.73 5.91
CA ALA A 6 -27.29 -0.79 5.09
C ALA A 6 -26.93 0.75 5.03
N PRO A 7 -27.44 1.52 4.06
CA PRO A 7 -26.64 2.54 3.36
C PRO A 7 -26.64 3.93 4.02
N TRP A 8 -25.49 4.61 3.85
CA TRP A 8 -25.11 6.01 3.98
C TRP A 8 -25.30 6.75 5.32
N ALA A 9 -24.18 7.31 5.80
CA ALA A 9 -24.16 8.53 6.61
C ALA A 9 -22.90 9.34 6.29
N SER A 10 -23.06 10.46 5.62
CA SER A 10 -22.05 11.50 5.48
C SER A 10 -21.84 12.22 6.81
N GLY A 11 -20.58 12.34 7.22
CA GLY A 11 -20.11 13.34 8.16
C GLY A 11 -20.12 13.00 9.66
N VAL A 12 -19.12 12.25 10.13
CA VAL A 12 -18.61 12.43 11.49
C VAL A 12 -17.08 12.33 11.46
N SER A 13 -16.42 13.47 11.43
CA SER A 13 -14.99 13.59 11.75
C SER A 13 -14.86 13.49 13.28
N ALA A 14 -14.19 12.45 13.75
CA ALA A 14 -13.87 12.29 15.16
C ALA A 14 -12.64 13.14 15.51
N SER A 15 -12.81 14.44 15.74
CA SER A 15 -11.85 15.19 16.54
C SER A 15 -12.06 14.82 18.02
N ALA A 16 -10.97 14.52 18.73
CA ALA A 16 -10.95 14.18 20.14
C ALA A 16 -11.38 15.37 21.02
N SER A 17 -12.65 15.69 21.03
CA SER A 17 -13.30 16.51 22.04
C SER A 17 -14.60 15.81 22.43
N SER A 18 -14.72 15.55 23.73
CA SER A 18 -15.81 14.92 24.46
C SER A 18 -17.21 15.34 23.97
N ARG A 19 -17.67 14.80 22.84
CA ARG A 19 -19.09 14.90 22.47
C ARG A 19 -19.80 13.65 22.95
N LYS A 20 -20.72 13.80 23.90
CA LYS A 20 -21.65 12.75 24.31
C LYS A 20 -22.46 12.34 23.08
N ILE A 21 -22.15 11.19 22.48
CA ILE A 21 -23.00 10.57 21.45
C ILE A 21 -24.28 10.12 22.16
N THR A 22 -25.40 10.78 21.84
CA THR A 22 -26.69 10.38 22.40
C THR A 22 -27.17 9.12 21.66
N LEU A 23 -27.11 7.98 22.33
CA LEU A 23 -27.57 6.67 21.79
C LEU A 23 -29.09 6.46 21.93
N LYS A 24 -29.85 7.51 22.26
CA LYS A 24 -31.32 7.48 22.36
C LYS A 24 -31.97 7.33 20.99
N GLU A 25 -33.15 6.73 20.95
CA GLU A 25 -33.95 6.62 19.74
C GLU A 25 -34.22 8.00 19.10
N VAL A 26 -34.15 8.05 17.77
CA VAL A 26 -34.56 9.22 16.98
C VAL A 26 -35.96 8.92 16.47
N PRO A 27 -36.95 9.79 16.71
CA PRO A 27 -38.31 9.63 16.22
C PRO A 27 -38.31 9.40 14.71
N GLY A 28 -38.99 8.33 14.27
CA GLY A 28 -39.10 7.98 12.86
C GLY A 28 -38.02 7.05 12.28
N THR A 29 -37.03 6.61 13.09
CA THR A 29 -36.01 5.64 12.66
C THR A 29 -36.06 4.38 13.52
N SER A 30 -35.91 3.21 12.89
CA SER A 30 -35.88 1.93 13.63
C SER A 30 -34.58 1.68 14.40
N PHE A 31 -33.45 2.26 13.97
CA PHE A 31 -32.14 2.17 14.63
C PHE A 31 -31.18 3.26 14.12
N LYS A 32 -30.09 3.48 14.87
CA LYS A 32 -28.95 4.33 14.47
C LYS A 32 -27.84 3.45 13.92
N VAL A 33 -27.09 3.96 12.95
CA VAL A 33 -25.84 3.36 12.49
C VAL A 33 -24.67 4.15 13.03
N ILE A 34 -23.74 3.48 13.66
CA ILE A 34 -22.49 4.03 14.16
C ILE A 34 -21.37 3.39 13.34
N PHE A 35 -20.65 4.22 12.59
CA PHE A 35 -19.49 3.80 11.80
C PHE A 35 -18.21 4.21 12.55
N LEU A 36 -17.33 3.23 12.79
CA LEU A 36 -16.02 3.43 13.39
C LEU A 36 -14.96 3.00 12.37
N ASP A 37 -14.28 3.97 11.80
CA ASP A 37 -13.14 3.73 10.93
C ASP A 37 -11.87 3.55 11.74
N GLU A 38 -10.89 2.80 11.22
CA GLU A 38 -9.64 2.49 11.89
C GLU A 38 -9.84 1.93 13.34
N ALA A 39 -10.81 1.06 13.51
CA ALA A 39 -11.17 0.50 14.83
C ALA A 39 -10.03 -0.29 15.49
N ASP A 40 -9.04 -0.72 14.72
CA ASP A 40 -7.81 -1.37 15.20
C ASP A 40 -6.82 -0.39 15.87
N ALA A 41 -7.04 0.91 15.76
CA ALA A 41 -6.31 1.93 16.51
C ALA A 41 -6.87 2.15 17.96
N LEU A 42 -8.04 1.59 18.26
CA LEU A 42 -8.61 1.66 19.61
C LEU A 42 -7.77 0.86 20.61
N THR A 43 -7.53 1.45 21.79
CA THR A 43 -6.88 0.74 22.89
C THR A 43 -7.73 -0.44 23.37
N PRO A 44 -7.13 -1.49 23.99
CA PRO A 44 -7.89 -2.63 24.54
C PRO A 44 -9.02 -2.22 25.50
N ASP A 45 -8.78 -1.21 26.33
CA ASP A 45 -9.79 -0.68 27.27
C ASP A 45 -10.95 0.00 26.54
N ALA A 46 -10.65 0.78 25.49
CA ALA A 46 -11.67 1.40 24.65
C ALA A 46 -12.49 0.34 23.90
N GLN A 47 -11.87 -0.71 23.40
CA GLN A 47 -12.56 -1.84 22.79
C GLN A 47 -13.44 -2.59 23.81
N GLY A 48 -12.97 -2.76 25.05
CA GLY A 48 -13.76 -3.34 26.15
C GLY A 48 -15.00 -2.50 26.51
N ALA A 49 -14.87 -1.17 26.47
CA ALA A 49 -16.01 -0.25 26.65
C ALA A 49 -16.97 -0.30 25.46
N LEU A 50 -16.45 -0.31 24.23
CA LEU A 50 -17.24 -0.45 23.01
C LEU A 50 -18.08 -1.74 23.01
N ARG A 51 -17.48 -2.86 23.41
CA ARG A 51 -18.21 -4.13 23.55
C ARG A 51 -19.45 -3.98 24.42
N ARG A 52 -19.32 -3.35 25.60
CA ARG A 52 -20.46 -3.14 26.52
C ARG A 52 -21.53 -2.25 25.89
N ILE A 53 -21.12 -1.19 25.17
CA ILE A 53 -22.04 -0.30 24.45
C ILE A 53 -22.80 -1.07 23.36
N MET A 54 -22.13 -1.92 22.61
CA MET A 54 -22.75 -2.77 21.57
C MET A 54 -23.80 -3.71 22.17
N GLU A 55 -23.51 -4.32 23.32
CA GLU A 55 -24.45 -5.20 24.03
C GLU A 55 -25.68 -4.43 24.55
N GLN A 56 -25.47 -3.29 25.19
CA GLN A 56 -26.54 -2.49 25.80
C GLN A 56 -27.49 -1.85 24.78
N HIS A 57 -26.96 -1.51 23.59
CA HIS A 57 -27.72 -0.75 22.58
C HIS A 57 -28.00 -1.56 21.30
N SER A 58 -27.94 -2.90 21.36
CA SER A 58 -28.16 -3.78 20.22
C SER A 58 -29.52 -3.61 19.53
N GLN A 59 -30.55 -3.15 20.27
CA GLN A 59 -31.89 -2.90 19.73
C GLN A 59 -31.98 -1.56 18.99
N THR A 60 -31.28 -0.54 19.45
CA THR A 60 -31.38 0.85 18.96
C THR A 60 -30.21 1.29 18.08
N CYS A 61 -29.11 0.52 18.07
CA CYS A 61 -27.91 0.85 17.32
C CYS A 61 -27.39 -0.35 16.50
N ARG A 62 -26.80 -0.03 15.34
CA ARG A 62 -25.99 -0.97 14.53
C ARG A 62 -24.59 -0.39 14.44
N PHE A 63 -23.60 -1.26 14.54
CA PHE A 63 -22.19 -0.84 14.49
C PHE A 63 -21.56 -1.36 13.22
N ILE A 64 -20.81 -0.52 12.55
CA ILE A 64 -19.93 -0.85 11.43
C ILE A 64 -18.53 -0.49 11.87
N LEU A 65 -17.63 -1.47 11.92
CA LEU A 65 -16.22 -1.27 12.23
C LEU A 65 -15.41 -1.53 10.98
N SER A 66 -14.53 -0.61 10.62
CA SER A 66 -13.53 -0.78 9.57
C SER A 66 -12.15 -0.89 10.22
N CYS A 67 -11.32 -1.83 9.76
CA CYS A 67 -9.95 -1.98 10.25
C CYS A 67 -9.05 -2.62 9.18
N ASN A 68 -7.75 -2.36 9.27
CA ASN A 68 -6.74 -3.00 8.44
C ASN A 68 -6.34 -4.37 9.03
N TYR A 69 -6.22 -4.47 10.35
CA TYR A 69 -5.75 -5.67 11.05
C TYR A 69 -6.84 -6.23 11.97
N SER A 70 -7.53 -7.26 11.52
CA SER A 70 -8.55 -7.93 12.37
C SER A 70 -7.97 -8.52 13.65
N SER A 71 -6.71 -8.92 13.64
CA SER A 71 -6.01 -9.46 14.83
C SER A 71 -5.87 -8.45 15.97
N LYS A 72 -5.95 -7.15 15.70
CA LYS A 72 -5.95 -6.09 16.72
C LYS A 72 -7.32 -5.82 17.33
N ILE A 73 -8.40 -6.39 16.78
CA ILE A 73 -9.74 -6.30 17.35
C ILE A 73 -9.94 -7.46 18.30
N ILE A 74 -10.36 -7.17 19.55
CA ILE A 74 -10.58 -8.22 20.55
C ILE A 74 -11.65 -9.22 20.09
N GLU A 75 -11.45 -10.49 20.42
CA GLU A 75 -12.33 -11.59 20.04
C GLU A 75 -13.79 -11.35 20.46
N ALA A 76 -13.96 -10.73 21.63
CA ALA A 76 -15.26 -10.39 22.19
C ALA A 76 -16.09 -9.42 21.30
N ILE A 77 -15.45 -8.58 20.48
CA ILE A 77 -16.09 -7.75 19.44
C ILE A 77 -16.30 -8.59 18.17
N GLN A 78 -15.27 -9.29 17.72
CA GLN A 78 -15.33 -10.07 16.49
C GLN A 78 -16.48 -11.09 16.52
N SER A 79 -16.68 -11.77 17.67
CA SER A 79 -17.75 -12.78 17.83
C SER A 79 -19.19 -12.21 17.76
N ARG A 80 -19.34 -10.89 17.88
CA ARG A 80 -20.62 -10.17 17.80
C ARG A 80 -20.87 -9.50 16.46
N CYS A 81 -19.94 -9.68 15.54
CA CYS A 81 -19.93 -9.03 14.23
C CYS A 81 -19.92 -10.04 13.10
N ALA A 82 -20.60 -9.73 12.01
CA ALA A 82 -20.37 -10.40 10.74
C ALA A 82 -19.09 -9.83 10.12
N VAL A 83 -18.11 -10.69 9.85
CA VAL A 83 -16.79 -10.30 9.35
C VAL A 83 -16.77 -10.41 7.84
N PHE A 84 -16.51 -9.27 7.17
CA PHE A 84 -16.30 -9.19 5.72
C PHE A 84 -14.83 -8.87 5.46
N ARG A 85 -14.16 -9.69 4.66
CA ARG A 85 -12.76 -9.50 4.28
C ARG A 85 -12.69 -8.99 2.85
N PHE A 86 -12.04 -7.86 2.67
CA PHE A 86 -11.76 -7.28 1.38
C PHE A 86 -10.32 -7.64 0.99
N ARG A 87 -10.15 -8.03 -0.26
CA ARG A 87 -8.85 -8.28 -0.87
C ARG A 87 -8.49 -7.11 -1.77
N PRO A 88 -7.20 -6.91 -2.09
CA PRO A 88 -6.82 -6.03 -3.18
C PRO A 88 -7.61 -6.37 -4.44
N LEU A 89 -7.90 -5.37 -5.25
CA LEU A 89 -8.59 -5.56 -6.52
C LEU A 89 -7.69 -6.31 -7.50
N ALA A 90 -8.30 -7.05 -8.42
CA ALA A 90 -7.60 -7.66 -9.55
C ALA A 90 -7.17 -6.55 -10.53
N GLU A 91 -6.12 -6.83 -11.31
CA GLU A 91 -5.52 -5.86 -12.23
C GLU A 91 -6.50 -5.33 -13.27
N ASP A 92 -7.34 -6.21 -13.82
CA ASP A 92 -8.41 -5.88 -14.76
C ASP A 92 -9.46 -4.90 -14.16
N GLN A 93 -9.80 -5.09 -12.90
CA GLN A 93 -10.75 -4.21 -12.19
C GLN A 93 -10.15 -2.81 -11.92
N VAL A 94 -8.85 -2.75 -11.62
CA VAL A 94 -8.14 -1.47 -11.47
C VAL A 94 -8.05 -0.76 -12.82
N ASP A 95 -7.67 -1.47 -13.89
CA ASP A 95 -7.58 -0.91 -15.24
C ASP A 95 -8.92 -0.34 -15.71
N GLU A 96 -10.00 -1.11 -15.60
CA GLU A 96 -11.36 -0.65 -15.95
C GLU A 96 -11.73 0.63 -15.20
N MET A 97 -11.46 0.68 -13.90
CA MET A 97 -11.81 1.84 -13.07
C MET A 97 -11.01 3.09 -13.44
N ILE A 98 -9.68 2.96 -13.62
CA ILE A 98 -8.86 4.13 -13.98
C ILE A 98 -9.19 4.68 -15.36
N ARG A 99 -9.49 3.82 -16.35
CA ARG A 99 -9.94 4.24 -17.69
C ARG A 99 -11.31 4.95 -17.61
N SER A 100 -12.22 4.44 -16.79
CA SER A 100 -13.50 5.08 -16.55
C SER A 100 -13.34 6.47 -15.92
N VAL A 101 -12.48 6.63 -14.93
CA VAL A 101 -12.16 7.91 -14.30
C VAL A 101 -11.49 8.85 -15.30
N ALA A 102 -10.50 8.39 -16.05
CA ALA A 102 -9.80 9.19 -17.05
C ALA A 102 -10.78 9.74 -18.11
N SER A 103 -11.68 8.88 -18.59
CA SER A 103 -12.72 9.28 -19.56
C SER A 103 -13.71 10.30 -18.99
N SER A 104 -14.08 10.20 -17.70
CA SER A 104 -15.02 11.13 -17.06
C SER A 104 -14.41 12.50 -16.77
N GLU A 105 -13.09 12.58 -16.65
CA GLU A 105 -12.34 13.80 -16.34
C GLU A 105 -11.59 14.37 -17.57
N ASP A 106 -11.92 13.88 -18.79
CA ASP A 106 -11.30 14.28 -20.06
C ASP A 106 -9.74 14.15 -20.06
N ILE A 107 -9.20 13.16 -19.35
CA ILE A 107 -7.76 12.88 -19.28
C ILE A 107 -7.38 11.92 -20.42
N THR A 108 -6.38 12.30 -21.21
CA THR A 108 -5.79 11.39 -22.20
C THR A 108 -4.84 10.42 -21.50
N LEU A 109 -5.24 9.17 -21.38
CA LEU A 109 -4.47 8.10 -20.74
C LEU A 109 -3.93 7.13 -21.80
N GLU A 110 -2.61 7.01 -21.92
CA GLU A 110 -1.98 6.02 -22.78
C GLU A 110 -2.12 4.60 -22.21
N ASP A 111 -2.15 3.57 -23.07
CA ASP A 111 -2.31 2.18 -22.62
C ASP A 111 -1.17 1.74 -21.72
N GLU A 112 0.08 2.07 -22.05
CA GLU A 112 1.25 1.79 -21.22
C GLU A 112 1.21 2.53 -19.87
N ALA A 113 0.58 3.70 -19.82
CA ALA A 113 0.39 4.43 -18.57
C ALA A 113 -0.67 3.76 -17.69
N ALA A 114 -1.73 3.21 -18.28
CA ALA A 114 -2.73 2.43 -17.56
C ALA A 114 -2.10 1.19 -16.91
N GLU A 115 -1.28 0.43 -17.65
CA GLU A 115 -0.51 -0.71 -17.13
C GLU A 115 0.45 -0.28 -15.99
N ALA A 116 1.12 0.86 -16.13
CA ALA A 116 1.98 1.40 -15.08
C ALA A 116 1.19 1.74 -13.82
N ILE A 117 0.00 2.34 -13.92
CA ILE A 117 -0.86 2.62 -12.76
C ILE A 117 -1.30 1.33 -12.07
N VAL A 118 -1.69 0.31 -12.83
CA VAL A 118 -2.04 -1.02 -12.29
C VAL A 118 -0.85 -1.58 -11.50
N HIS A 119 0.34 -1.56 -12.09
CA HIS A 119 1.57 -2.05 -11.46
C HIS A 119 1.89 -1.30 -10.14
N VAL A 120 1.88 0.03 -10.13
CA VAL A 120 2.26 0.81 -8.93
C VAL A 120 1.21 0.75 -7.82
N SER A 121 -0.06 0.53 -8.17
CA SER A 121 -1.18 0.50 -7.23
C SER A 121 -1.25 -0.77 -6.38
N LEU A 122 -0.79 -1.90 -6.90
CA LEU A 122 -0.85 -3.22 -6.24
C LEU A 122 -2.27 -3.60 -5.80
N GLY A 123 -3.28 -3.27 -6.61
CA GLY A 123 -4.70 -3.52 -6.31
C GLY A 123 -5.33 -2.53 -5.32
N ASP A 124 -4.62 -1.46 -4.93
CA ASP A 124 -5.15 -0.37 -4.13
C ASP A 124 -5.70 0.73 -5.04
N LEU A 125 -7.03 0.80 -5.15
CA LEU A 125 -7.70 1.76 -6.01
C LEU A 125 -7.44 3.22 -5.61
N ARG A 126 -7.25 3.51 -4.32
CA ARG A 126 -6.93 4.87 -3.87
C ARG A 126 -5.56 5.30 -4.40
N LYS A 127 -4.57 4.41 -4.35
CA LYS A 127 -3.25 4.66 -4.95
C LYS A 127 -3.35 4.85 -6.46
N ALA A 128 -4.12 3.99 -7.15
CA ALA A 128 -4.33 4.08 -8.58
C ALA A 128 -4.91 5.44 -9.00
N ILE A 129 -6.00 5.85 -8.36
CA ILE A 129 -6.65 7.14 -8.63
C ILE A 129 -5.73 8.32 -8.27
N THR A 130 -5.01 8.23 -7.16
CA THR A 130 -4.04 9.28 -6.76
C THR A 130 -2.92 9.42 -7.78
N ALA A 131 -2.36 8.30 -8.27
CA ALA A 131 -1.32 8.31 -9.30
C ALA A 131 -1.84 8.99 -10.59
N LEU A 132 -3.05 8.61 -11.05
CA LEU A 132 -3.69 9.26 -12.20
C LEU A 132 -3.88 10.77 -11.98
N GLN A 133 -4.40 11.17 -10.82
CA GLN A 133 -4.65 12.58 -10.50
C GLN A 133 -3.37 13.41 -10.47
N VAL A 134 -2.30 12.90 -9.84
CA VAL A 134 -1.00 13.59 -9.79
C VAL A 134 -0.42 13.74 -11.20
N ALA A 135 -0.41 12.69 -12.00
CA ALA A 135 0.10 12.74 -13.36
C ALA A 135 -0.73 13.70 -14.24
N ALA A 136 -2.07 13.66 -14.16
CA ALA A 136 -2.94 14.55 -14.90
C ALA A 136 -2.82 16.04 -14.49
N SER A 137 -2.38 16.31 -13.26
CA SER A 137 -2.10 17.69 -12.83
C SER A 137 -0.85 18.29 -13.48
N LEU A 138 0.06 17.45 -13.98
CA LEU A 138 1.31 17.86 -14.62
C LEU A 138 1.22 17.89 -16.15
N SER A 139 0.40 17.04 -16.73
CA SER A 139 0.21 16.92 -18.18
C SER A 139 -1.20 16.50 -18.54
N SER A 140 -1.74 17.04 -19.64
CA SER A 140 -3.02 16.60 -20.21
C SER A 140 -2.97 15.19 -20.81
N THR A 141 -1.76 14.71 -21.15
CA THR A 141 -1.52 13.34 -21.60
C THR A 141 -0.70 12.61 -20.55
N VAL A 142 -1.27 11.54 -20.01
CA VAL A 142 -0.62 10.72 -19.00
C VAL A 142 0.15 9.61 -19.69
N THR A 143 1.48 9.63 -19.53
CA THR A 143 2.42 8.67 -20.10
C THR A 143 2.95 7.72 -19.03
N ARG A 144 3.49 6.58 -19.44
CA ARG A 144 4.12 5.59 -18.57
C ARG A 144 5.22 6.18 -17.69
N ASP A 145 6.15 6.93 -18.29
CA ASP A 145 7.28 7.52 -17.57
C ASP A 145 6.81 8.50 -16.49
N LEU A 146 5.81 9.32 -16.81
CA LEU A 146 5.22 10.28 -15.87
C LEU A 146 4.62 9.58 -14.63
N ILE A 147 4.00 8.40 -14.81
CA ILE A 147 3.48 7.61 -13.68
C ILE A 147 4.62 7.15 -12.78
N TYR A 148 5.68 6.55 -13.34
CA TYR A 148 6.80 6.05 -12.54
C TYR A 148 7.54 7.19 -11.81
N GLU A 149 7.77 8.32 -12.48
CA GLU A 149 8.41 9.50 -11.86
C GLU A 149 7.58 10.09 -10.71
N THR A 150 6.25 10.19 -10.90
CA THR A 150 5.37 10.83 -9.91
C THR A 150 5.02 9.93 -8.73
N THR A 151 5.16 8.62 -8.87
CA THR A 151 4.83 7.64 -7.81
C THR A 151 6.03 7.12 -7.05
N ALA A 152 7.24 7.69 -7.28
CA ALA A 152 8.49 7.19 -6.71
C ALA A 152 8.60 5.65 -6.87
N THR A 153 8.40 5.17 -8.09
CA THR A 153 8.47 3.75 -8.42
C THR A 153 9.37 3.55 -9.63
N ALA A 154 10.29 2.60 -9.58
CA ALA A 154 11.09 2.25 -10.73
C ALA A 154 10.39 1.19 -11.59
N PRO A 155 10.46 1.30 -12.93
CA PRO A 155 9.97 0.25 -13.81
C PRO A 155 10.66 -1.09 -13.56
N PRO A 156 9.96 -2.23 -13.69
CA PRO A 156 10.54 -3.56 -13.45
C PRO A 156 11.81 -3.83 -14.26
N GLU A 157 11.87 -3.40 -15.51
CA GLU A 157 13.05 -3.58 -16.38
C GLU A 157 14.29 -2.81 -15.89
N GLU A 158 14.10 -1.68 -15.21
CA GLU A 158 15.21 -0.95 -14.62
C GLU A 158 15.75 -1.66 -13.37
N LEU A 159 14.87 -2.25 -12.56
CA LEU A 159 15.24 -3.07 -11.41
C LEU A 159 15.97 -4.35 -11.85
N HIS A 160 15.45 -5.02 -12.88
CA HIS A 160 16.11 -6.18 -13.49
C HIS A 160 17.49 -5.80 -14.06
N GLY A 161 17.59 -4.65 -14.72
CA GLY A 161 18.85 -4.14 -15.23
C GLY A 161 19.89 -3.83 -14.15
N TYR A 162 19.47 -3.40 -12.95
CA TYR A 162 20.36 -3.25 -11.81
C TYR A 162 20.89 -4.62 -11.34
N LEU A 163 20.03 -5.62 -11.19
CA LEU A 163 20.46 -6.97 -10.81
C LEU A 163 21.35 -7.62 -11.85
N LEU A 164 21.09 -7.37 -13.14
CA LEU A 164 21.94 -7.83 -14.22
C LEU A 164 23.33 -7.18 -14.16
N ALA A 165 23.41 -5.90 -13.89
CA ALA A 165 24.69 -5.20 -13.69
C ALA A 165 25.46 -5.76 -12.47
N CYS A 166 24.77 -6.13 -11.38
CA CYS A 166 25.41 -6.83 -10.27
C CYS A 166 26.02 -8.18 -10.71
N LYS A 167 25.35 -8.90 -11.61
CA LYS A 167 25.78 -10.20 -12.08
C LYS A 167 26.93 -10.16 -13.09
N GLU A 168 26.90 -9.21 -14.01
CA GLU A 168 27.78 -9.21 -15.18
C GLU A 168 28.88 -8.15 -15.12
N ASP A 169 28.56 -6.94 -14.63
CA ASP A 169 29.42 -5.77 -14.71
C ASP A 169 30.17 -5.49 -13.39
N GLY A 170 29.73 -6.09 -12.29
CA GLY A 170 30.32 -5.94 -10.97
C GLY A 170 29.88 -4.66 -10.22
N PHE A 171 30.54 -4.43 -9.07
CA PHE A 171 30.10 -3.46 -8.06
C PHE A 171 29.98 -2.01 -8.56
N GLN A 172 30.98 -1.49 -9.24
CA GLN A 172 31.00 -0.05 -9.58
C GLN A 172 29.92 0.35 -10.62
N PRO A 173 29.68 -0.42 -11.71
CA PRO A 173 28.56 -0.16 -12.61
C PRO A 173 27.20 -0.35 -11.94
N ALA A 174 27.02 -1.41 -11.15
CA ALA A 174 25.78 -1.65 -10.42
C ALA A 174 25.47 -0.52 -9.43
N ARG A 175 26.47 -0.07 -8.67
CA ARG A 175 26.35 1.08 -7.76
C ARG A 175 25.92 2.36 -8.48
N ARG A 176 26.54 2.66 -9.63
CA ARG A 176 26.14 3.85 -10.42
C ARG A 176 24.71 3.74 -10.92
N ARG A 177 24.31 2.54 -11.37
CA ARG A 177 22.94 2.29 -11.82
C ARG A 177 21.94 2.47 -10.69
N LEU A 178 22.20 1.87 -9.51
CA LEU A 178 21.37 2.05 -8.32
C LEU A 178 21.19 3.53 -7.97
N LYS A 179 22.28 4.28 -7.90
CA LYS A 179 22.22 5.72 -7.62
C LYS A 179 21.40 6.48 -8.67
N GLY A 180 21.57 6.14 -9.94
CA GLY A 180 20.79 6.74 -11.03
C GLY A 180 19.29 6.47 -10.88
N LEU A 181 18.89 5.29 -10.40
CA LEU A 181 17.48 4.97 -10.12
C LEU A 181 16.93 5.78 -8.95
N LEU A 182 17.67 5.87 -7.86
CA LEU A 182 17.28 6.69 -6.70
C LEU A 182 17.09 8.16 -7.10
N ASP A 183 18.04 8.70 -7.83
CA ASP A 183 18.01 10.11 -8.27
C ASP A 183 16.88 10.36 -9.29
N LYS A 184 16.70 9.46 -10.27
CA LYS A 184 15.71 9.61 -11.37
C LYS A 184 14.27 9.55 -10.87
N TYR A 185 13.97 8.60 -10.01
CA TYR A 185 12.60 8.34 -9.53
C TYR A 185 12.32 8.91 -8.14
N GLY A 186 13.28 9.56 -7.49
CA GLY A 186 13.11 10.10 -6.14
C GLY A 186 12.87 9.03 -5.08
N LEU A 187 13.48 7.85 -5.23
CA LEU A 187 13.27 6.70 -4.35
C LEU A 187 14.05 6.86 -3.04
N ALA A 188 13.40 6.57 -1.92
CA ALA A 188 14.11 6.27 -0.68
C ALA A 188 14.73 4.86 -0.75
N GLY A 189 15.80 4.64 0.00
CA GLY A 189 16.50 3.35 -0.01
C GLY A 189 15.63 2.17 0.41
N THR A 190 14.76 2.37 1.40
CA THR A 190 13.79 1.37 1.85
C THR A 190 12.77 1.03 0.76
N ASP A 191 12.32 2.03 -0.02
CA ASP A 191 11.40 1.80 -1.14
C ASP A 191 12.07 1.01 -2.26
N MET A 192 13.35 1.34 -2.55
CA MET A 192 14.15 0.60 -3.53
C MET A 192 14.31 -0.88 -3.15
N VAL A 193 14.65 -1.18 -1.89
CA VAL A 193 14.77 -2.55 -1.41
C VAL A 193 13.45 -3.29 -1.51
N ASN A 194 12.34 -2.65 -1.11
CA ASN A 194 11.00 -3.23 -1.19
C ASN A 194 10.56 -3.51 -2.63
N GLN A 195 10.89 -2.63 -3.58
CA GLN A 195 10.57 -2.84 -5.00
C GLN A 195 11.42 -3.96 -5.60
N LEU A 196 12.72 -4.01 -5.31
CA LEU A 196 13.61 -5.11 -5.72
C LEU A 196 13.11 -6.46 -5.20
N HIS A 197 12.73 -6.52 -3.92
CA HIS A 197 12.22 -7.76 -3.32
C HIS A 197 10.95 -8.25 -4.03
N ARG A 198 10.02 -7.36 -4.35
CA ARG A 198 8.80 -7.73 -5.07
C ARG A 198 9.06 -8.27 -6.47
N GLY A 199 9.97 -7.64 -7.22
CA GLY A 199 10.32 -8.07 -8.58
C GLY A 199 11.26 -9.27 -8.65
N LEU A 200 11.90 -9.65 -7.54
CA LEU A 200 12.94 -10.68 -7.53
C LEU A 200 12.44 -12.05 -8.01
N GLY A 201 11.18 -12.39 -7.73
CA GLY A 201 10.56 -13.64 -8.16
C GLY A 201 10.55 -13.83 -9.68
N GLU A 202 10.37 -12.75 -10.42
CA GLU A 202 10.25 -12.72 -11.89
C GLU A 202 11.60 -12.70 -12.62
N VAL A 203 12.71 -12.54 -11.88
CA VAL A 203 14.04 -12.49 -12.46
C VAL A 203 14.45 -13.88 -12.95
N ALA A 204 14.41 -14.09 -14.29
CA ALA A 204 14.66 -15.39 -14.91
C ALA A 204 16.14 -15.80 -14.90
N PHE A 205 17.09 -14.86 -14.83
CA PHE A 205 18.53 -15.14 -14.89
C PHE A 205 19.16 -15.50 -13.53
N LEU A 206 18.35 -15.52 -12.45
CA LEU A 206 18.76 -15.98 -11.12
C LEU A 206 18.13 -17.32 -10.79
N ASP A 207 18.93 -18.24 -10.27
CA ASP A 207 18.42 -19.48 -9.71
C ASP A 207 17.81 -19.28 -8.31
N GLU A 208 17.09 -20.29 -7.81
CA GLU A 208 16.41 -20.22 -6.50
C GLU A 208 17.37 -19.96 -5.35
N LYS A 209 18.59 -20.54 -5.38
CA LYS A 209 19.59 -20.34 -4.34
C LYS A 209 20.09 -18.90 -4.34
N GLN A 210 20.31 -18.33 -5.52
CA GLN A 210 20.70 -16.93 -5.67
C GLN A 210 19.57 -15.97 -5.20
N LYS A 211 18.31 -16.25 -5.56
CA LYS A 211 17.16 -15.45 -5.10
C LYS A 211 17.05 -15.46 -3.56
N LEU A 212 17.22 -16.63 -2.92
CA LEU A 212 17.22 -16.73 -1.46
C LEU A 212 18.33 -15.89 -0.82
N ALA A 213 19.55 -16.00 -1.31
CA ALA A 213 20.69 -15.25 -0.79
C ALA A 213 20.54 -13.73 -1.00
N VAL A 214 20.00 -13.30 -2.14
CA VAL A 214 19.70 -11.89 -2.43
C VAL A 214 18.58 -11.37 -1.50
N THR A 215 17.56 -12.19 -1.24
CA THR A 215 16.48 -11.83 -0.29
C THR A 215 17.02 -11.60 1.12
N GLU A 216 17.96 -12.45 1.58
CA GLU A 216 18.60 -12.29 2.90
C GLU A 216 19.40 -10.98 2.97
N ALA A 217 20.17 -10.67 1.92
CA ALA A 217 20.92 -9.41 1.85
C ALA A 217 20.03 -8.18 1.86
N MET A 218 18.87 -8.24 1.16
CA MET A 218 17.86 -7.17 1.15
C MET A 218 17.23 -6.98 2.54
N ALA A 219 16.83 -8.08 3.20
CA ALA A 219 16.22 -8.02 4.53
C ALA A 219 17.15 -7.42 5.59
N GLU A 220 18.42 -7.80 5.56
CA GLU A 220 19.44 -7.23 6.46
C GLU A 220 19.66 -5.74 6.19
N THR A 221 19.65 -5.33 4.93
CA THR A 221 19.81 -3.92 4.54
C THR A 221 18.64 -3.09 5.00
N ASP A 222 17.40 -3.56 4.76
CA ASP A 222 16.18 -2.89 5.20
C ASP A 222 16.17 -2.71 6.72
N TYR A 223 16.43 -3.78 7.47
CA TYR A 223 16.52 -3.74 8.92
C TYR A 223 17.52 -2.71 9.42
N ARG A 224 18.74 -2.67 8.86
CA ARG A 224 19.77 -1.70 9.26
C ARG A 224 19.40 -0.26 8.93
N MET A 225 18.71 0.00 7.81
CA MET A 225 18.23 1.33 7.48
C MET A 225 17.13 1.78 8.43
N VAL A 226 16.20 0.90 8.79
CA VAL A 226 15.12 1.20 9.75
C VAL A 226 15.68 1.48 11.17
N GLU A 227 16.74 0.79 11.58
CA GLU A 227 17.43 1.01 12.85
C GLU A 227 18.35 2.28 12.84
N GLY A 228 18.33 3.04 11.75
CA GLY A 228 19.04 4.33 11.65
C GLY A 228 20.42 4.24 11.00
N GLY A 229 20.75 3.15 10.34
CA GLY A 229 21.94 3.04 9.49
C GLY A 229 21.88 3.98 8.31
N GLY A 230 23.02 4.61 7.95
CA GLY A 230 23.09 5.54 6.84
C GLY A 230 22.69 4.88 5.52
N GLU A 231 21.65 5.38 4.87
CA GLU A 231 21.03 4.82 3.67
C GLU A 231 22.04 4.49 2.56
N ALA A 232 22.83 5.47 2.16
CA ALA A 232 23.81 5.30 1.07
C ALA A 232 24.82 4.18 1.36
N LEU A 233 25.30 4.08 2.62
CA LEU A 233 26.25 3.05 3.02
C LEU A 233 25.59 1.66 3.01
N GLN A 234 24.36 1.54 3.49
CA GLN A 234 23.65 0.28 3.52
C GLN A 234 23.32 -0.23 2.11
N LEU A 235 22.93 0.66 1.21
CA LEU A 235 22.66 0.33 -0.20
C LEU A 235 23.96 -0.06 -0.95
N ASP A 236 25.07 0.61 -0.66
CA ASP A 236 26.39 0.22 -1.20
C ASP A 236 26.80 -1.16 -0.70
N ALA A 237 26.62 -1.44 0.60
CA ALA A 237 26.90 -2.75 1.21
C ALA A 237 26.00 -3.84 0.60
N MET A 238 24.72 -3.58 0.43
CA MET A 238 23.79 -4.49 -0.25
C MET A 238 24.27 -4.80 -1.68
N THR A 239 24.62 -3.76 -2.45
CA THR A 239 25.11 -3.93 -3.82
C THR A 239 26.38 -4.79 -3.86
N ALA A 240 27.33 -4.55 -2.95
CA ALA A 240 28.56 -5.35 -2.86
C ALA A 240 28.26 -6.81 -2.53
N THR A 241 27.35 -7.04 -1.59
CA THR A 241 26.91 -8.39 -1.19
C THR A 241 26.22 -9.10 -2.35
N ILE A 242 25.27 -8.43 -3.03
CA ILE A 242 24.59 -9.01 -4.19
C ILE A 242 25.59 -9.37 -5.29
N CYS A 243 26.51 -8.46 -5.65
CA CYS A 243 27.56 -8.77 -6.64
C CYS A 243 28.40 -9.97 -6.23
N SER A 244 28.71 -10.15 -4.94
CA SER A 244 29.46 -11.32 -4.46
C SER A 244 28.66 -12.62 -4.53
N LEU A 245 27.32 -12.55 -4.38
CA LEU A 245 26.43 -13.72 -4.37
C LEU A 245 26.06 -14.20 -5.77
N ILE A 246 25.87 -13.29 -6.73
CA ILE A 246 25.37 -13.61 -8.08
C ILE A 246 26.36 -13.28 -9.19
N GLY A 247 27.43 -12.58 -8.90
CA GLY A 247 28.48 -12.23 -9.87
C GLY A 247 29.22 -13.44 -10.43
N LYS A 248 29.85 -13.22 -11.61
CA LYS A 248 30.67 -14.24 -12.28
C LYS A 248 32.03 -14.39 -11.58
#